data_0ac0ed4eb72ab060ced771b160f1dffa
#
_entry.id   0ac0ed4eb72ab060ced771b160f1dffa
#
_cell.length_a   1.000
_cell.length_b   1.000
_cell.length_c   1.000
_cell.angle_alpha   90.00
_cell.angle_beta   90.00
_cell.angle_gamma   90.00
#
_symmetry.space_group_name_H-M   'P 1'
#
loop_
_entity.id
_entity.type
_entity.pdbx_description
1 polymer ?
#
loop_
_entity_poly.entity_id
_entity_poly.type
_entity_poly.pdbx_seq_one_letter_code
_entity_poly.pdbx_strand_id
1 'polypeptide(L)'
;MKHFLFTAIALCLFLSAGESISQERKFGLGIILGEPTGLSAKYWTSPTTAFDFGLGWGWGGVRIGGNYRGYYDGGSRIHFHMDHLWHSFTAIESTERFPLYYGIGGRINTGAGYNSSFAVRGVIGIAWMPRDTPIDIFLELAPSLQLTSVTGFAIDGGFGFRYFF
;
A
#
# COMPACT_ATOMS: atom_id res chain seq x y z
N MET A 1 -22.25 24.61 -9.55
CA MET A 1 -22.45 23.59 -10.59
C MET A 1 -21.28 22.61 -10.74
N LYS A 2 -20.00 23.03 -10.71
CA LYS A 2 -18.85 22.11 -10.90
C LYS A 2 -18.72 21.05 -9.78
N HIS A 3 -19.01 21.37 -8.54
CA HIS A 3 -18.92 20.44 -7.41
C HIS A 3 -20.04 19.36 -7.43
N PHE A 4 -21.22 19.71 -7.96
CA PHE A 4 -22.34 18.77 -8.10
C PHE A 4 -22.06 17.67 -9.14
N LEU A 5 -21.32 18.03 -10.19
CA LEU A 5 -20.94 17.08 -11.24
C LEU A 5 -19.91 16.04 -10.75
N PHE A 6 -18.93 16.48 -9.92
CA PHE A 6 -17.94 15.58 -9.32
C PHE A 6 -18.58 14.61 -8.31
N THR A 7 -19.54 15.07 -7.50
CA THR A 7 -20.28 14.22 -6.56
C THR A 7 -21.16 13.22 -7.29
N ALA A 8 -21.80 13.62 -8.40
CA ALA A 8 -22.63 12.73 -9.20
C ALA A 8 -21.79 11.66 -9.93
N ILE A 9 -20.61 12.00 -10.46
CA ILE A 9 -19.71 11.05 -11.10
C ILE A 9 -19.13 10.05 -10.08
N ALA A 10 -18.76 10.51 -8.88
CA ALA A 10 -18.32 9.64 -7.79
C ALA A 10 -19.45 8.68 -7.35
N LEU A 11 -20.69 9.16 -7.25
CA LEU A 11 -21.84 8.35 -6.89
C LEU A 11 -22.23 7.34 -7.99
N CYS A 12 -22.09 7.71 -9.26
CA CYS A 12 -22.34 6.79 -10.39
C CYS A 12 -21.29 5.67 -10.47
N LEU A 13 -20.04 5.93 -10.10
CA LEU A 13 -18.99 4.89 -10.01
C LEU A 13 -19.26 3.89 -8.88
N PHE A 14 -19.94 4.31 -7.81
CA PHE A 14 -20.35 3.40 -6.72
C PHE A 14 -21.63 2.60 -7.04
N LEU A 15 -22.50 3.09 -7.92
CA LEU A 15 -23.77 2.43 -8.25
C LEU A 15 -23.69 1.42 -9.40
N SER A 16 -22.58 1.38 -10.15
CA SER A 16 -22.34 0.37 -11.20
C SER A 16 -21.80 -0.97 -10.67
N ALA A 17 -21.73 -1.18 -9.36
CA ALA A 17 -21.40 -2.45 -8.74
C ALA A 17 -22.62 -3.39 -8.65
N GLY A 18 -23.45 -3.45 -9.70
CA GLY A 18 -24.59 -4.34 -9.83
C GLY A 18 -24.19 -5.64 -10.50
N GLU A 19 -24.35 -6.75 -9.76
CA GLU A 19 -24.55 -8.12 -10.23
C GLU A 19 -23.64 -8.58 -11.39
N SER A 20 -22.47 -9.07 -11.07
CA SER A 20 -21.68 -9.96 -11.92
C SER A 20 -21.32 -11.22 -11.17
N ILE A 21 -22.02 -12.30 -11.55
CA ILE A 21 -21.62 -13.70 -11.47
C ILE A 21 -20.12 -13.85 -11.14
N SER A 22 -19.82 -14.42 -9.96
CA SER A 22 -18.58 -15.15 -9.59
C SER A 22 -17.29 -14.79 -10.36
N GLN A 23 -17.05 -13.54 -10.65
CA GLN A 23 -15.74 -13.06 -11.03
C GLN A 23 -14.99 -12.77 -9.71
N GLU A 24 -13.93 -13.53 -9.45
CA GLU A 24 -13.02 -13.27 -8.34
C GLU A 24 -12.66 -11.78 -8.37
N ARG A 25 -13.09 -11.06 -7.35
CA ARG A 25 -12.82 -9.62 -7.21
C ARG A 25 -11.33 -9.41 -7.04
N LYS A 26 -10.66 -9.09 -8.15
CA LYS A 26 -9.19 -9.05 -8.21
C LYS A 26 -8.59 -7.72 -7.81
N PHE A 27 -9.37 -6.65 -7.91
CA PHE A 27 -8.88 -5.30 -7.64
C PHE A 27 -9.49 -4.74 -6.36
N GLY A 28 -8.63 -4.33 -5.43
CA GLY A 28 -8.96 -3.68 -4.18
C GLY A 28 -8.43 -2.25 -4.15
N LEU A 29 -9.22 -1.33 -3.62
CA LEU A 29 -8.83 0.06 -3.39
C LEU A 29 -9.20 0.47 -1.97
N GLY A 30 -8.37 1.30 -1.35
CA GLY A 30 -8.57 1.74 0.01
C GLY A 30 -7.56 2.77 0.48
N ILE A 31 -7.30 2.77 1.77
CA ILE A 31 -6.39 3.70 2.43
C ILE A 31 -5.34 2.97 3.24
N ILE A 32 -4.20 3.60 3.39
CA ILE A 32 -3.12 3.19 4.28
C ILE A 32 -2.77 4.37 5.20
N LEU A 33 -2.54 4.06 6.46
CA LEU A 33 -2.09 4.98 7.51
C LEU A 33 -0.71 4.52 7.99
N GLY A 34 0.21 5.43 8.10
CA GLY A 34 1.60 5.17 8.50
C GLY A 34 2.59 5.79 7.53
N GLU A 35 3.52 5.02 7.02
CA GLU A 35 4.51 5.45 6.03
C GLU A 35 4.37 4.59 4.76
N PRO A 36 3.64 5.05 3.74
CA PRO A 36 2.96 6.36 3.62
C PRO A 36 1.58 6.40 4.28
N THR A 37 1.04 7.62 4.41
CA THR A 37 -0.39 7.83 4.64
C THR A 37 -1.05 8.29 3.35
N GLY A 38 -2.04 7.54 2.85
CA GLY A 38 -2.70 7.86 1.58
C GLY A 38 -3.55 6.74 1.01
N LEU A 39 -3.52 6.62 -0.33
CA LEU A 39 -4.25 5.58 -1.05
C LEU A 39 -3.46 4.28 -1.07
N SER A 40 -4.18 3.18 -1.02
CA SER A 40 -3.65 1.83 -1.19
C SER A 40 -4.49 1.06 -2.20
N ALA A 41 -3.83 0.31 -3.08
CA ALA A 41 -4.49 -0.56 -4.04
C ALA A 41 -3.81 -1.92 -4.08
N LYS A 42 -4.59 -2.98 -4.34
CA LYS A 42 -4.09 -4.35 -4.51
C LYS A 42 -4.73 -4.98 -5.72
N TYR A 43 -3.92 -5.69 -6.50
CA TYR A 43 -4.38 -6.46 -7.65
C TYR A 43 -3.91 -7.92 -7.54
N TRP A 44 -4.87 -8.83 -7.39
CA TRP A 44 -4.60 -10.28 -7.34
C TRP A 44 -4.25 -10.80 -8.73
N THR A 45 -3.08 -11.38 -8.87
CA THR A 45 -2.61 -12.03 -10.11
C THR A 45 -2.86 -13.55 -10.08
N SER A 46 -2.95 -14.12 -8.87
CA SER A 46 -3.29 -15.52 -8.63
C SER A 46 -4.00 -15.66 -7.26
N PRO A 47 -4.47 -16.86 -6.86
CA PRO A 47 -5.04 -17.06 -5.52
C PRO A 47 -4.09 -16.73 -4.37
N THR A 48 -2.78 -16.70 -4.60
CA THR A 48 -1.77 -16.47 -3.56
C THR A 48 -0.81 -15.34 -3.84
N THR A 49 -0.89 -14.72 -5.03
CA THR A 49 0.03 -13.62 -5.40
C THR A 49 -0.73 -12.37 -5.81
N ALA A 50 -0.18 -11.22 -5.45
CA ALA A 50 -0.76 -9.91 -5.78
C ALA A 50 0.31 -8.87 -6.04
N PHE A 51 -0.03 -7.84 -6.81
CA PHE A 51 0.64 -6.55 -6.77
C PHE A 51 -0.04 -5.64 -5.75
N ASP A 52 0.78 -4.94 -4.98
CA ASP A 52 0.37 -3.94 -4.01
C ASP A 52 0.93 -2.57 -4.39
N PHE A 53 0.12 -1.54 -4.21
CA PHE A 53 0.47 -0.17 -4.57
C PHE A 53 0.10 0.77 -3.43
N GLY A 54 0.96 1.73 -3.14
CA GLY A 54 0.66 2.83 -2.24
C GLY A 54 1.07 4.17 -2.83
N LEU A 55 0.20 5.16 -2.66
CA LEU A 55 0.45 6.54 -3.05
C LEU A 55 -0.03 7.46 -1.93
N GLY A 56 0.88 8.25 -1.37
CA GLY A 56 0.52 9.11 -0.26
C GLY A 56 1.64 10.06 0.14
N TRP A 57 1.51 10.59 1.34
CA TRP A 57 2.52 11.43 1.96
C TRP A 57 3.38 10.62 2.91
N GLY A 58 4.69 10.81 2.80
CA GLY A 58 5.66 10.23 3.71
C GLY A 58 6.06 11.21 4.81
N TRP A 59 6.12 10.71 6.05
CA TRP A 59 6.51 11.49 7.23
C TRP A 59 7.96 11.21 7.65
N GLY A 60 8.58 10.19 7.05
CA GLY A 60 9.98 9.93 7.24
C GLY A 60 10.38 8.57 7.80
N GLY A 61 9.50 7.70 8.22
CA GLY A 61 9.78 6.34 8.70
C GLY A 61 10.91 6.25 9.75
N VAL A 62 11.19 5.07 10.25
CA VAL A 62 12.38 4.82 11.09
C VAL A 62 13.58 4.61 10.17
N ARG A 63 14.63 5.41 10.37
CA ARG A 63 15.84 5.39 9.53
C ARG A 63 17.05 4.94 10.35
N ILE A 64 17.79 4.00 9.80
CA ILE A 64 18.94 3.37 10.44
C ILE A 64 20.14 3.52 9.50
N GLY A 65 21.14 4.33 9.93
CA GLY A 65 22.35 4.55 9.17
C GLY A 65 22.16 5.48 7.96
N GLY A 66 23.28 5.88 7.36
CA GLY A 66 23.31 6.87 6.28
C GLY A 66 23.43 8.31 6.78
N ASN A 67 23.98 9.18 5.93
CA ASN A 67 24.14 10.60 6.25
C ASN A 67 22.88 11.37 5.78
N TYR A 68 21.78 11.21 6.52
CA TYR A 68 20.50 11.86 6.21
C TYR A 68 20.42 13.34 6.64
N ARG A 69 21.51 13.90 7.18
CA ARG A 69 21.56 15.29 7.65
C ARG A 69 21.30 16.27 6.50
N GLY A 70 20.27 17.11 6.63
CA GLY A 70 19.85 18.06 5.60
C GLY A 70 18.98 17.50 4.49
N TYR A 71 18.67 16.20 4.51
CA TYR A 71 17.86 15.55 3.48
C TYR A 71 16.35 15.55 3.78
N TYR A 72 15.99 15.85 5.03
CA TYR A 72 14.62 15.72 5.57
C TYR A 72 14.13 16.97 6.31
N ASP A 73 14.71 18.13 6.05
CA ASP A 73 14.25 19.37 6.67
C ASP A 73 12.87 19.78 6.12
N GLY A 74 11.80 19.20 6.68
CA GLY A 74 10.46 19.77 6.67
C GLY A 74 9.69 19.78 5.35
N GLY A 75 10.19 19.16 4.27
CA GLY A 75 9.51 19.11 2.98
C GLY A 75 8.38 18.06 2.95
N SER A 76 7.24 18.42 2.36
CA SER A 76 6.18 17.46 2.03
C SER A 76 6.70 16.47 1.01
N ARG A 77 6.67 15.18 1.34
CA ARG A 77 7.20 14.10 0.52
C ARG A 77 6.06 13.25 -0.03
N ILE A 78 5.97 13.15 -1.33
CA ILE A 78 5.11 12.19 -2.00
C ILE A 78 5.85 10.85 -2.04
N HIS A 79 5.18 9.81 -1.58
CA HIS A 79 5.65 8.45 -1.56
C HIS A 79 4.80 7.62 -2.53
N PHE A 80 5.45 6.90 -3.42
CA PHE A 80 4.84 5.86 -4.24
C PHE A 80 5.62 4.56 -4.07
N HIS A 81 4.90 3.45 -3.90
CA HIS A 81 5.51 2.12 -3.95
C HIS A 81 4.69 1.15 -4.78
N MET A 82 5.38 0.14 -5.27
CA MET A 82 4.81 -1.03 -5.91
C MET A 82 5.57 -2.28 -5.45
N ASP A 83 4.82 -3.26 -4.94
CA ASP A 83 5.38 -4.51 -4.39
C ASP A 83 4.70 -5.71 -5.03
N HIS A 84 5.44 -6.78 -5.24
CA HIS A 84 4.90 -8.11 -5.56
C HIS A 84 4.85 -8.94 -4.28
N LEU A 85 3.66 -9.43 -3.93
CA LEU A 85 3.38 -10.11 -2.67
C LEU A 85 3.03 -11.58 -2.90
N TRP A 86 3.51 -12.44 -2.00
CA TRP A 86 3.12 -13.83 -1.85
C TRP A 86 2.39 -14.02 -0.52
N HIS A 87 1.20 -14.64 -0.56
CA HIS A 87 0.34 -14.84 0.59
C HIS A 87 0.27 -16.32 0.98
N SER A 88 0.37 -16.59 2.28
CA SER A 88 0.12 -17.89 2.88
C SER A 88 -1.18 -17.85 3.66
N PHE A 89 -2.20 -18.57 3.19
CA PHE A 89 -3.52 -18.66 3.83
C PHE A 89 -3.60 -19.79 4.85
N THR A 90 -2.57 -20.62 4.94
CA THR A 90 -2.50 -21.79 5.83
C THR A 90 -1.61 -21.57 7.05
N ALA A 91 -0.94 -20.41 7.12
CA ALA A 91 -0.02 -20.10 8.22
C ALA A 91 -0.72 -19.91 9.57
N ILE A 92 -1.99 -19.49 9.55
CA ILE A 92 -2.83 -19.31 10.74
C ILE A 92 -4.11 -20.11 10.55
N GLU A 93 -4.32 -21.11 11.39
CA GLU A 93 -5.56 -21.89 11.41
C GLU A 93 -6.65 -21.10 12.15
N SER A 94 -7.68 -20.67 11.41
CA SER A 94 -8.79 -19.89 11.93
C SER A 94 -10.04 -20.09 11.07
N THR A 95 -11.21 -19.83 11.64
CA THR A 95 -12.49 -19.77 10.90
C THR A 95 -12.49 -18.63 9.86
N GLU A 96 -11.83 -17.53 10.17
CA GLU A 96 -11.60 -16.40 9.25
C GLU A 96 -10.27 -16.55 8.51
N ARG A 97 -10.07 -15.77 7.46
CA ARG A 97 -8.82 -15.76 6.70
C ARG A 97 -7.86 -14.71 7.24
N PHE A 98 -6.71 -15.19 7.77
CA PHE A 98 -5.60 -14.35 8.22
C PHE A 98 -4.33 -14.70 7.44
N PRO A 99 -4.24 -14.36 6.14
CA PRO A 99 -3.02 -14.62 5.39
C PRO A 99 -1.86 -13.82 5.96
N LEU A 100 -0.74 -14.52 6.19
CA LEU A 100 0.57 -13.89 6.27
C LEU A 100 1.08 -13.65 4.86
N TYR A 101 1.71 -12.52 4.62
CA TYR A 101 2.30 -12.24 3.33
C TYR A 101 3.70 -11.65 3.45
N TYR A 102 4.47 -11.85 2.42
CA TYR A 102 5.78 -11.23 2.23
C TYR A 102 5.94 -10.84 0.77
N GLY A 103 6.87 -9.94 0.50
CA GLY A 103 7.08 -9.48 -0.86
C GLY A 103 8.34 -8.68 -1.05
N ILE A 104 8.54 -8.28 -2.29
CA ILE A 104 9.62 -7.41 -2.72
C ILE A 104 9.10 -6.38 -3.70
N GLY A 105 9.63 -5.17 -3.62
CA GLY A 105 9.24 -4.10 -4.52
C GLY A 105 10.16 -2.91 -4.51
N GLY A 106 9.62 -1.81 -4.99
CA GLY A 106 10.33 -0.54 -5.08
C GLY A 106 9.52 0.63 -4.55
N ARG A 107 10.23 1.63 -4.06
CA ARG A 107 9.69 2.88 -3.57
C ARG A 107 10.36 4.07 -4.22
N ILE A 108 9.56 5.04 -4.60
CA ILE A 108 10.01 6.36 -5.05
C ILE A 108 9.45 7.39 -4.09
N ASN A 109 10.31 8.26 -3.58
CA ASN A 109 9.92 9.45 -2.86
C ASN A 109 10.34 10.69 -3.65
N THR A 110 9.44 11.70 -3.73
CA THR A 110 9.69 12.98 -4.38
C THR A 110 8.91 14.08 -3.66
N GLY A 111 9.29 15.33 -3.87
CA GLY A 111 8.57 16.48 -3.27
C GLY A 111 9.33 17.79 -3.44
N ALA A 112 8.64 18.90 -3.17
CA ALA A 112 9.24 20.22 -3.20
C ALA A 112 10.30 20.36 -2.11
N GLY A 113 11.51 20.79 -2.48
CA GLY A 113 12.65 20.87 -1.55
C GLY A 113 13.25 19.53 -1.16
N TYR A 114 12.83 18.44 -1.81
CA TYR A 114 13.28 17.08 -1.55
C TYR A 114 13.94 16.48 -2.81
N ASN A 115 15.16 15.96 -2.68
CA ASN A 115 15.80 15.22 -3.77
C ASN A 115 15.10 13.86 -3.95
N SER A 116 14.56 13.61 -5.13
CA SER A 116 13.90 12.35 -5.44
C SER A 116 14.79 11.16 -5.13
N SER A 117 14.23 10.16 -4.48
CA SER A 117 14.95 8.96 -4.07
C SER A 117 14.25 7.69 -4.53
N PHE A 118 15.05 6.68 -4.83
CA PHE A 118 14.60 5.32 -5.13
C PHE A 118 15.15 4.35 -4.08
N ALA A 119 14.30 3.41 -3.65
CA ALA A 119 14.68 2.34 -2.74
C ALA A 119 14.11 1.00 -3.21
N VAL A 120 14.84 -0.08 -2.96
CA VAL A 120 14.30 -1.43 -2.97
C VAL A 120 13.73 -1.72 -1.60
N ARG A 121 12.55 -2.37 -1.53
CA ARG A 121 11.91 -2.70 -0.26
C ARG A 121 11.50 -4.16 -0.21
N GLY A 122 11.67 -4.78 0.95
CA GLY A 122 10.99 -6.02 1.32
C GLY A 122 9.72 -5.66 2.06
N VAL A 123 8.73 -6.54 2.01
CA VAL A 123 7.46 -6.37 2.74
C VAL A 123 7.17 -7.64 3.52
N ILE A 124 6.69 -7.50 4.74
CA ILE A 124 6.11 -8.57 5.55
C ILE A 124 4.85 -8.02 6.22
N GLY A 125 3.79 -8.80 6.21
CA GLY A 125 2.53 -8.35 6.81
C GLY A 125 1.55 -9.48 7.07
N ILE A 126 0.46 -9.08 7.70
CA ILE A 126 -0.72 -9.89 7.95
C ILE A 126 -1.95 -9.14 7.48
N ALA A 127 -2.92 -9.84 6.92
CA ALA A 127 -4.21 -9.27 6.59
C ALA A 127 -5.33 -10.08 7.27
N TRP A 128 -6.43 -9.42 7.59
CA TRP A 128 -7.69 -10.02 7.90
C TRP A 128 -8.64 -9.86 6.71
N MET A 129 -9.11 -10.97 6.17
CA MET A 129 -9.96 -11.04 4.99
C MET A 129 -11.22 -11.85 5.33
N PRO A 130 -12.30 -11.22 5.85
CA PRO A 130 -13.55 -11.92 6.17
C PRO A 130 -14.09 -12.66 4.94
N ARG A 131 -14.70 -13.84 5.17
CA ARG A 131 -15.18 -14.70 4.08
C ARG A 131 -16.37 -14.10 3.32
N ASP A 132 -17.22 -13.40 4.05
CA ASP A 132 -18.51 -12.89 3.52
C ASP A 132 -18.46 -11.41 3.12
N THR A 133 -17.31 -10.76 3.26
CA THR A 133 -17.14 -9.34 2.94
C THR A 133 -15.88 -9.13 2.11
N PRO A 134 -15.98 -8.42 0.98
CA PRO A 134 -14.85 -8.23 0.06
C PRO A 134 -13.91 -7.12 0.55
N ILE A 135 -13.37 -7.27 1.74
CA ILE A 135 -12.43 -6.32 2.33
C ILE A 135 -11.14 -7.03 2.74
N ASP A 136 -10.06 -6.29 2.84
CA ASP A 136 -8.92 -6.64 3.67
C ASP A 136 -8.59 -5.49 4.64
N ILE A 137 -8.21 -5.87 5.86
CA ILE A 137 -7.59 -4.98 6.84
C ILE A 137 -6.21 -5.54 7.05
N PHE A 138 -5.18 -4.72 6.86
CA PHE A 138 -3.81 -5.20 6.85
C PHE A 138 -2.89 -4.38 7.74
N LEU A 139 -1.86 -5.04 8.23
CA LEU A 139 -0.73 -4.45 8.93
C LEU A 139 0.54 -4.95 8.25
N GLU A 140 1.45 -4.02 7.92
CA GLU A 140 2.70 -4.35 7.25
C GLU A 140 3.89 -3.59 7.79
N LEU A 141 5.06 -4.22 7.65
CA LEU A 141 6.38 -3.61 7.82
C LEU A 141 7.16 -3.76 6.52
N ALA A 142 7.86 -2.72 6.13
CA ALA A 142 8.60 -2.68 4.89
C ALA A 142 10.02 -2.13 5.09
N PRO A 143 10.97 -3.00 5.48
CA PRO A 143 12.39 -2.65 5.43
C PRO A 143 12.80 -2.29 4.01
N SER A 144 13.56 -1.23 3.86
CA SER A 144 13.99 -0.70 2.56
C SER A 144 15.42 -0.23 2.56
N LEU A 145 16.11 -0.45 1.43
CA LEU A 145 17.44 0.05 1.15
C LEU A 145 17.32 1.17 0.09
N GLN A 146 17.55 2.40 0.51
CA GLN A 146 17.61 3.54 -0.41
C GLN A 146 18.91 3.50 -1.20
N LEU A 147 18.81 3.59 -2.52
CA LEU A 147 19.93 3.44 -3.46
C LEU A 147 20.38 4.77 -4.05
N THR A 148 19.48 5.74 -4.15
CA THR A 148 19.76 7.03 -4.77
C THR A 148 19.65 8.17 -3.79
N SER A 149 20.31 9.28 -4.11
CA SER A 149 20.47 10.48 -3.33
C SER A 149 21.34 10.30 -2.08
N VAL A 150 20.97 9.46 -1.15
CA VAL A 150 21.78 9.01 -0.01
C VAL A 150 21.48 7.54 0.20
N THR A 151 22.51 6.71 0.19
CA THR A 151 22.35 5.29 0.51
C THR A 151 22.10 5.11 2.00
N GLY A 152 21.07 4.35 2.34
CA GLY A 152 20.75 4.11 3.74
C GLY A 152 19.56 3.14 3.91
N PHE A 153 19.41 2.64 5.12
CA PHE A 153 18.37 1.71 5.49
C PHE A 153 17.21 2.42 6.19
N ALA A 154 15.98 2.06 5.85
CA ALA A 154 14.78 2.56 6.48
C ALA A 154 13.78 1.42 6.71
N ILE A 155 12.90 1.60 7.67
CA ILE A 155 11.75 0.73 7.90
C ILE A 155 10.50 1.60 7.81
N ASP A 156 9.65 1.28 6.86
CA ASP A 156 8.32 1.85 6.73
C ASP A 156 7.32 0.90 7.39
N GLY A 157 6.17 1.40 7.83
CA GLY A 157 5.11 0.58 8.40
C GLY A 157 3.76 1.18 8.10
N GLY A 158 2.78 0.33 7.84
CA GLY A 158 1.45 0.74 7.46
C GLY A 158 0.36 -0.15 8.04
N PHE A 159 -0.76 0.48 8.39
CA PHE A 159 -2.02 -0.17 8.68
C PHE A 159 -3.05 0.33 7.68
N GLY A 160 -3.83 -0.54 7.07
CA GLY A 160 -4.76 -0.11 6.04
C GLY A 160 -6.00 -0.98 5.90
N PHE A 161 -6.90 -0.46 5.08
CA PHE A 161 -8.17 -1.08 4.73
C PHE A 161 -8.38 -0.95 3.23
N ARG A 162 -8.86 -2.01 2.58
CA ARG A 162 -9.25 -2.03 1.16
C ARG A 162 -10.58 -2.72 0.96
N TYR A 163 -11.33 -2.26 -0.03
CA TYR A 163 -12.53 -2.91 -0.56
C TYR A 163 -12.24 -3.45 -1.95
N PHE A 164 -12.68 -4.69 -2.23
CA PHE A 164 -12.46 -5.38 -3.51
C PHE A 164 -13.71 -5.31 -4.39
N PHE A 165 -13.51 -4.99 -5.66
CA PHE A 165 -14.56 -4.82 -6.67
C PHE A 165 -14.63 -6.02 -7.61
#